data_52431048b72f00d50d60ee3bc03b98c0
#
_entry.id   52431048b72f00d50d60ee3bc03b98c0
#
_cell.length_a   1.000
_cell.length_b   1.000
_cell.length_c   1.000
_cell.angle_alpha   90.00
_cell.angle_beta   90.00
_cell.angle_gamma   90.00
#
_symmetry.space_group_name_H-M   'P 1'
#
loop_
_entity.id
_entity.type
_entity.pdbx_description
1 polymer ?
#
loop_
_entity_poly.entity_id
_entity_poly.type
_entity_poly.pdbx_seq_one_letter_code
_entity_poly.pdbx_strand_id
1 'polypeptide(L)'
;MKNYIFFLLLSIITLNSFAQEFQGKAFYISKTKMDPNFGKNMPPERKQRIMERLKSNLEKNYELDFNSTSSLFYEEERLSVSGGDGRFNFMSFMSPFQGILHKEFGTKTFTNRIEFFGKFFLIKDSLPNSKWMLSGESKQIGIYMAYKATTSREVPEQVFQFGRQSENEENKKSKMKTVNIIAWFTPQIPVSTGPHKHGGLPGLILEVSADNTTVLCTKVVMNPNDRIKIKEPNKGTKVTQREYEQIRKDKIAEMREMYGRNRRRGGGSGNRSR
;
A
#
# COMPACT_ATOMS: atom_id res chain seq x y z
N MET A 1 -29.55 -45.63 34.65
CA MET A 1 -30.13 -44.52 33.87
C MET A 1 -29.78 -43.14 34.44
N LYS A 2 -29.87 -42.87 35.73
CA LYS A 2 -29.52 -41.54 36.31
C LYS A 2 -28.08 -41.08 35.99
N ASN A 3 -27.10 -41.98 35.99
CA ASN A 3 -25.71 -41.63 35.75
C ASN A 3 -25.41 -41.24 34.28
N TYR A 4 -26.13 -41.80 33.30
CA TYR A 4 -25.97 -41.43 31.89
C TYR A 4 -26.55 -40.06 31.60
N ILE A 5 -27.63 -39.65 32.27
CA ILE A 5 -28.22 -38.32 32.15
C ILE A 5 -27.24 -37.27 32.71
N PHE A 6 -26.54 -37.57 33.79
CA PHE A 6 -25.56 -36.68 34.38
C PHE A 6 -24.34 -36.47 33.43
N PHE A 7 -23.84 -37.55 32.81
CA PHE A 7 -22.78 -37.47 31.82
C PHE A 7 -23.22 -36.73 30.52
N LEU A 8 -24.47 -36.91 30.10
CA LEU A 8 -25.04 -36.21 28.97
C LEU A 8 -25.16 -34.70 29.26
N LEU A 9 -25.61 -34.32 30.43
CA LEU A 9 -25.70 -32.92 30.89
C LEU A 9 -24.31 -32.29 31.04
N LEU A 10 -23.31 -33.00 31.53
CA LEU A 10 -21.93 -32.53 31.65
C LEU A 10 -21.30 -32.30 30.25
N SER A 11 -21.64 -33.15 29.28
CA SER A 11 -21.18 -33.02 27.88
C SER A 11 -21.77 -31.78 27.18
N ILE A 12 -22.96 -31.32 27.51
CA ILE A 12 -23.60 -30.15 26.95
C ILE A 12 -22.98 -28.84 27.47
N ILE A 13 -22.48 -28.84 28.70
CA ILE A 13 -21.85 -27.66 29.34
C ILE A 13 -20.51 -27.33 28.71
N THR A 14 -19.79 -28.31 28.17
CA THR A 14 -18.47 -28.09 27.56
C THR A 14 -18.50 -27.47 26.16
N LEU A 15 -19.68 -27.36 25.53
CA LEU A 15 -19.83 -26.82 24.18
C LEU A 15 -19.90 -25.28 24.07
N ASN A 16 -19.97 -24.58 25.21
CA ASN A 16 -19.87 -23.12 25.24
C ASN A 16 -18.41 -22.65 25.31
N SER A 17 -17.52 -23.22 24.53
CA SER A 17 -16.27 -22.54 24.23
C SER A 17 -16.63 -21.27 23.48
N PHE A 18 -16.63 -20.12 24.16
CA PHE A 18 -16.59 -18.83 23.50
C PHE A 18 -15.37 -18.85 22.58
N ALA A 19 -15.60 -19.17 21.32
CA ALA A 19 -14.59 -19.01 20.32
C ALA A 19 -14.24 -17.51 20.31
N GLN A 20 -13.15 -17.15 20.98
CA GLN A 20 -12.65 -15.79 20.92
C GLN A 20 -12.52 -15.46 19.44
N GLU A 21 -13.28 -14.45 18.99
CA GLU A 21 -13.30 -14.05 17.59
C GLU A 21 -11.86 -13.72 17.20
N PHE A 22 -11.25 -14.53 16.33
CA PHE A 22 -9.89 -14.34 15.90
C PHE A 22 -9.78 -12.98 15.18
N GLN A 23 -9.08 -12.05 15.81
CA GLN A 23 -8.86 -10.71 15.28
C GLN A 23 -7.49 -10.17 15.72
N GLY A 24 -6.98 -9.20 14.99
CA GLY A 24 -5.71 -8.59 15.35
C GLY A 24 -5.43 -7.29 14.60
N LYS A 25 -4.45 -6.54 15.10
CA LYS A 25 -3.88 -5.35 14.50
C LYS A 25 -2.41 -5.57 14.25
N ALA A 26 -1.95 -5.24 13.06
CA ALA A 26 -0.53 -5.22 12.73
C ALA A 26 -0.12 -3.82 12.28
N PHE A 27 0.99 -3.32 12.82
CA PHE A 27 1.52 -2.00 12.52
C PHE A 27 2.74 -2.15 11.64
N TYR A 28 2.79 -1.37 10.57
CA TYR A 28 3.84 -1.46 9.57
C TYR A 28 4.53 -0.13 9.36
N ILE A 29 5.82 -0.17 9.08
CA ILE A 29 6.57 0.96 8.54
C ILE A 29 6.96 0.63 7.10
N SER A 30 6.67 1.55 6.19
CA SER A 30 7.11 1.49 4.80
C SER A 30 8.33 2.38 4.62
N LYS A 31 9.37 1.86 3.95
CA LYS A 31 10.56 2.62 3.55
C LYS A 31 10.80 2.44 2.06
N THR A 32 10.82 3.56 1.34
CA THR A 32 11.14 3.59 -0.09
C THR A 32 12.52 4.19 -0.30
N LYS A 33 13.41 3.43 -0.93
CA LYS A 33 14.73 3.91 -1.32
C LYS A 33 14.61 4.74 -2.60
N MET A 34 15.26 5.89 -2.62
CA MET A 34 15.34 6.67 -3.85
C MET A 34 16.31 6.05 -4.85
N ASP A 35 16.04 6.29 -6.14
CA ASP A 35 16.97 5.93 -7.21
C ASP A 35 18.33 6.57 -6.92
N PRO A 36 19.45 5.80 -6.92
CA PRO A 36 20.80 6.32 -6.73
C PRO A 36 21.17 7.43 -7.70
N ASN A 37 20.59 7.43 -8.89
CA ASN A 37 20.79 8.44 -9.93
C ASN A 37 19.96 9.72 -9.71
N PHE A 38 19.06 9.73 -8.72
CA PHE A 38 18.25 10.90 -8.43
C PHE A 38 19.14 12.10 -8.08
N GLY A 39 18.95 13.18 -8.82
CA GLY A 39 19.69 14.42 -8.60
C GLY A 39 21.20 14.35 -8.88
N LYS A 40 21.67 13.41 -9.73
CA LYS A 40 23.08 13.28 -10.12
C LYS A 40 23.65 14.57 -10.70
N ASN A 41 22.82 15.37 -11.39
CA ASN A 41 23.20 16.65 -11.98
C ASN A 41 22.68 17.87 -11.19
N MET A 42 22.30 17.69 -9.92
CA MET A 42 21.84 18.78 -9.04
C MET A 42 22.96 19.23 -8.10
N PRO A 43 23.04 20.54 -7.77
CA PRO A 43 23.90 21.01 -6.69
C PRO A 43 23.60 20.26 -5.37
N PRO A 44 24.62 19.92 -4.57
CA PRO A 44 24.45 19.12 -3.35
C PRO A 44 23.40 19.70 -2.37
N GLU A 45 23.42 21.02 -2.16
CA GLU A 45 22.48 21.73 -1.27
C GLU A 45 21.01 21.60 -1.73
N ARG A 46 20.79 21.70 -3.04
CA ARG A 46 19.44 21.52 -3.61
C ARG A 46 18.97 20.08 -3.47
N LYS A 47 19.87 19.12 -3.69
CA LYS A 47 19.59 17.69 -3.50
C LYS A 47 19.18 17.42 -2.05
N GLN A 48 19.97 17.89 -1.08
CA GLN A 48 19.69 17.72 0.36
C GLN A 48 18.33 18.31 0.73
N ARG A 49 18.02 19.56 0.34
CA ARG A 49 16.72 20.20 0.59
C ARG A 49 15.54 19.44 0.02
N ILE A 50 15.70 18.83 -1.16
CA ILE A 50 14.68 17.99 -1.76
C ILE A 50 14.54 16.69 -0.96
N MET A 51 15.66 16.05 -0.57
CA MET A 51 15.64 14.83 0.22
C MET A 51 14.94 15.00 1.57
N GLU A 52 15.19 16.10 2.27
CA GLU A 52 14.50 16.43 3.52
C GLU A 52 12.98 16.56 3.35
N ARG A 53 12.54 17.21 2.28
CA ARG A 53 11.10 17.32 1.94
C ARG A 53 10.47 15.98 1.56
N LEU A 54 11.25 15.08 0.95
CA LEU A 54 10.78 13.76 0.52
C LEU A 54 10.74 12.75 1.66
N LYS A 55 11.51 12.95 2.72
CA LYS A 55 11.66 11.98 3.81
C LYS A 55 10.31 11.53 4.38
N SER A 56 9.39 12.47 4.63
CA SER A 56 8.05 12.16 5.16
C SER A 56 7.18 11.33 4.19
N ASN A 57 7.47 11.37 2.89
CA ASN A 57 6.77 10.57 1.89
C ASN A 57 7.47 9.23 1.61
N LEU A 58 8.76 9.12 1.92
CA LEU A 58 9.55 7.90 1.76
C LEU A 58 9.42 6.95 2.95
N GLU A 59 9.03 7.47 4.12
CA GLU A 59 8.78 6.69 5.33
C GLU A 59 7.36 6.97 5.83
N LYS A 60 6.52 5.94 5.86
CA LYS A 60 5.13 6.04 6.27
C LYS A 60 4.74 4.89 7.19
N ASN A 61 3.84 5.16 8.12
CA ASN A 61 3.26 4.15 8.99
C ASN A 61 1.89 3.74 8.49
N TYR A 62 1.59 2.44 8.65
CA TYR A 62 0.32 1.85 8.25
C TYR A 62 -0.20 0.92 9.33
N GLU A 63 -1.51 0.80 9.40
CA GLU A 63 -2.19 -0.20 10.21
C GLU A 63 -2.89 -1.22 9.31
N LEU A 64 -2.92 -2.46 9.77
CA LEU A 64 -3.69 -3.55 9.21
C LEU A 64 -4.57 -4.13 10.30
N ASP A 65 -5.86 -3.84 10.24
CA ASP A 65 -6.87 -4.52 11.03
C ASP A 65 -7.28 -5.80 10.31
N PHE A 66 -7.38 -6.92 11.03
CA PHE A 66 -7.75 -8.19 10.40
C PHE A 66 -8.56 -9.09 11.34
N ASN A 67 -9.38 -9.93 10.72
CA ASN A 67 -10.05 -11.07 11.35
C ASN A 67 -9.93 -12.31 10.44
N SER A 68 -10.69 -13.36 10.71
CA SER A 68 -10.65 -14.59 9.90
C SER A 68 -11.17 -14.44 8.47
N THR A 69 -11.99 -13.41 8.17
CA THR A 69 -12.69 -13.25 6.88
C THR A 69 -12.22 -12.06 6.07
N SER A 70 -11.74 -11.00 6.74
CA SER A 70 -11.46 -9.72 6.09
C SER A 70 -10.31 -8.97 6.74
N SER A 71 -9.80 -7.96 6.04
CA SER A 71 -8.81 -7.02 6.60
C SER A 71 -9.00 -5.61 6.05
N LEU A 72 -8.55 -4.61 6.81
CA LEU A 72 -8.54 -3.21 6.46
C LEU A 72 -7.14 -2.66 6.64
N PHE A 73 -6.54 -2.15 5.56
CA PHE A 73 -5.20 -1.56 5.55
C PHE A 73 -5.29 -0.07 5.23
N TYR A 74 -4.67 0.78 6.05
CA TYR A 74 -4.72 2.22 5.90
C TYR A 74 -3.45 2.89 6.46
N GLU A 75 -3.15 4.09 5.98
CA GLU A 75 -2.08 4.94 6.51
C GLU A 75 -2.50 5.46 7.89
N GLU A 76 -1.59 5.38 8.88
CA GLU A 76 -1.80 5.97 10.20
C GLU A 76 -1.89 7.50 10.08
N GLU A 77 -2.98 8.08 10.57
CA GLU A 77 -3.16 9.53 10.58
C GLU A 77 -2.12 10.17 11.50
N ARG A 78 -1.16 10.85 10.93
CA ARG A 78 -0.30 11.76 11.70
C ARG A 78 -1.03 13.09 11.82
N LEU A 79 -1.11 13.62 13.04
CA LEU A 79 -1.45 15.03 13.26
C LEU A 79 -0.34 15.88 12.62
N SER A 80 -0.41 16.06 11.31
CA SER A 80 0.43 17.03 10.63
C SER A 80 -0.07 18.39 11.04
N VAL A 81 0.77 19.17 11.70
CA VAL A 81 0.59 20.62 11.83
C VAL A 81 0.67 21.18 10.41
N SER A 82 -0.48 21.15 9.73
CA SER A 82 -0.63 21.67 8.38
C SER A 82 -0.68 23.19 8.44
N GLY A 83 0.48 23.79 8.65
CA GLY A 83 0.71 25.19 8.37
C GLY A 83 1.33 25.29 6.99
N GLY A 84 0.54 25.29 5.95
CA GLY A 84 1.10 25.52 4.63
C GLY A 84 0.10 25.29 3.52
N ASP A 85 -0.28 26.40 2.91
CA ASP A 85 -0.74 26.58 1.54
C ASP A 85 -1.32 25.34 0.84
N GLY A 86 -2.56 25.48 0.36
CA GLY A 86 -3.29 24.50 -0.47
C GLY A 86 -2.57 24.08 -1.78
N ARG A 87 -1.26 24.01 -1.77
CA ARG A 87 -0.47 23.36 -2.81
C ARG A 87 -0.67 21.87 -2.67
N PHE A 88 -1.49 21.35 -3.54
CA PHE A 88 -1.61 19.93 -3.86
C PHE A 88 -0.29 19.23 -3.58
N ASN A 89 -0.28 18.37 -2.58
CA ASN A 89 0.92 17.59 -2.28
C ASN A 89 1.05 16.49 -3.34
N PHE A 90 1.52 16.90 -4.54
CA PHE A 90 1.77 16.00 -5.68
C PHE A 90 2.56 14.76 -5.27
N MET A 91 3.36 14.88 -4.22
CA MET A 91 4.18 13.79 -3.70
C MET A 91 3.35 12.71 -2.97
N SER A 92 2.15 13.04 -2.48
CA SER A 92 1.29 12.02 -1.87
C SER A 92 0.79 11.00 -2.89
N PHE A 93 0.72 11.38 -4.18
CA PHE A 93 0.38 10.47 -5.27
C PHE A 93 1.49 9.45 -5.60
N MET A 94 2.70 9.68 -5.11
CA MET A 94 3.84 8.77 -5.26
C MET A 94 3.90 7.71 -4.16
N SER A 95 3.01 7.78 -3.15
CA SER A 95 2.94 6.75 -2.11
C SER A 95 2.56 5.41 -2.74
N PRO A 96 3.32 4.33 -2.47
CA PRO A 96 3.03 3.01 -3.02
C PRO A 96 1.70 2.43 -2.52
N PHE A 97 1.22 2.91 -1.37
CA PHE A 97 0.00 2.43 -0.72
C PHE A 97 -0.90 3.60 -0.39
N GLN A 98 -1.86 3.86 -1.28
CA GLN A 98 -2.81 4.96 -1.12
C GLN A 98 -4.17 4.44 -0.70
N GLY A 99 -4.86 5.26 0.12
CA GLY A 99 -6.25 5.04 0.46
C GLY A 99 -6.47 4.07 1.61
N ILE A 100 -7.72 3.66 1.75
CA ILE A 100 -8.18 2.68 2.74
C ILE A 100 -8.60 1.43 1.98
N LEU A 101 -7.84 0.35 2.12
CA LEU A 101 -8.01 -0.88 1.36
C LEU A 101 -8.61 -1.97 2.23
N HIS A 102 -9.83 -2.37 1.91
CA HIS A 102 -10.51 -3.52 2.48
C HIS A 102 -10.28 -4.75 1.59
N LYS A 103 -9.99 -5.90 2.19
CA LYS A 103 -9.89 -7.21 1.53
C LYS A 103 -10.93 -8.16 2.10
N GLU A 104 -11.63 -8.87 1.22
CA GLU A 104 -12.51 -9.96 1.56
C GLU A 104 -11.86 -11.28 1.11
N PHE A 105 -11.58 -12.19 2.05
CA PHE A 105 -10.77 -13.37 1.75
C PHE A 105 -11.57 -14.45 1.02
N GLY A 106 -12.85 -14.61 1.39
CA GLY A 106 -13.74 -15.60 0.78
C GLY A 106 -13.93 -15.39 -0.71
N THR A 107 -14.25 -14.16 -1.12
CA THR A 107 -14.46 -13.77 -2.52
C THR A 107 -13.16 -13.41 -3.25
N LYS A 108 -12.06 -13.29 -2.53
CA LYS A 108 -10.76 -12.82 -3.05
C LYS A 108 -10.86 -11.47 -3.76
N THR A 109 -11.63 -10.56 -3.20
CA THR A 109 -11.85 -9.21 -3.73
C THR A 109 -11.28 -8.15 -2.81
N PHE A 110 -11.08 -6.96 -3.36
CA PHE A 110 -10.74 -5.79 -2.56
C PHE A 110 -11.58 -4.59 -2.95
N THR A 111 -11.75 -3.69 -1.99
CA THR A 111 -12.32 -2.36 -2.19
C THR A 111 -11.34 -1.34 -1.63
N ASN A 112 -10.83 -0.44 -2.48
CA ASN A 112 -9.91 0.60 -2.07
C ASN A 112 -10.53 1.98 -2.28
N ARG A 113 -10.70 2.76 -1.20
CA ARG A 113 -11.13 4.15 -1.26
C ARG A 113 -9.91 5.05 -1.36
N ILE A 114 -9.77 5.73 -2.49
CA ILE A 114 -8.66 6.67 -2.75
C ILE A 114 -9.23 8.07 -2.97
N GLU A 115 -8.60 9.08 -2.38
CA GLU A 115 -8.81 10.46 -2.76
C GLU A 115 -7.79 10.85 -3.83
N PHE A 116 -8.28 11.39 -4.95
CA PHE A 116 -7.46 11.83 -6.05
C PHE A 116 -8.01 13.14 -6.62
N PHE A 117 -7.25 14.23 -6.50
CA PHE A 117 -7.66 15.59 -6.88
C PHE A 117 -9.00 16.03 -6.28
N GLY A 118 -9.18 15.81 -4.97
CA GLY A 118 -10.41 16.19 -4.25
C GLY A 118 -11.64 15.36 -4.58
N LYS A 119 -11.49 14.28 -5.38
CA LYS A 119 -12.56 13.31 -5.68
C LYS A 119 -12.25 11.98 -5.03
N PHE A 120 -13.29 11.36 -4.44
CA PHE A 120 -13.16 10.02 -3.89
C PHE A 120 -13.52 8.98 -4.95
N PHE A 121 -12.63 8.01 -5.14
CA PHE A 121 -12.84 6.83 -5.97
C PHE A 121 -12.94 5.59 -5.09
N LEU A 122 -13.83 4.69 -5.46
CA LEU A 122 -14.05 3.41 -4.82
C LEU A 122 -13.68 2.30 -5.81
N ILE A 123 -12.44 1.85 -5.72
CA ILE A 123 -11.90 0.84 -6.64
C ILE A 123 -12.30 -0.53 -6.12
N LYS A 124 -13.12 -1.26 -6.89
CA LYS A 124 -13.50 -2.65 -6.60
C LYS A 124 -12.95 -3.57 -7.66
N ASP A 125 -12.19 -4.58 -7.23
CA ASP A 125 -11.57 -5.54 -8.15
C ASP A 125 -11.16 -6.83 -7.42
N SER A 126 -10.68 -7.81 -8.16
CA SER A 126 -10.14 -9.05 -7.62
C SER A 126 -8.74 -8.85 -7.05
N LEU A 127 -8.42 -9.54 -5.96
CA LEU A 127 -7.06 -9.58 -5.43
C LEU A 127 -6.12 -10.25 -6.45
N PRO A 128 -4.87 -9.78 -6.57
CA PRO A 128 -3.89 -10.42 -7.42
C PRO A 128 -3.68 -11.89 -7.04
N ASN A 129 -3.77 -12.78 -8.01
CA ASN A 129 -3.43 -14.19 -7.80
C ASN A 129 -1.92 -14.37 -7.85
N SER A 130 -1.26 -14.11 -6.73
CA SER A 130 0.21 -14.23 -6.62
C SER A 130 0.59 -15.70 -6.51
N LYS A 131 1.37 -16.19 -7.47
CA LYS A 131 1.96 -17.52 -7.42
C LYS A 131 3.21 -17.46 -6.56
N TRP A 132 3.06 -17.74 -5.26
CA TRP A 132 4.17 -17.75 -4.33
C TRP A 132 5.00 -19.02 -4.43
N MET A 133 6.33 -18.85 -4.45
CA MET A 133 7.32 -19.92 -4.34
C MET A 133 7.98 -19.83 -2.97
N LEU A 134 7.88 -20.90 -2.18
CA LEU A 134 8.54 -20.99 -0.86
C LEU A 134 10.01 -21.34 -1.05
N SER A 135 10.93 -20.62 -0.40
CA SER A 135 12.37 -20.85 -0.56
C SER A 135 12.99 -21.76 0.50
N GLY A 136 12.24 -22.14 1.54
CA GLY A 136 12.78 -22.86 2.69
C GLY A 136 13.60 -21.99 3.67
N GLU A 137 13.89 -20.76 3.33
CA GLU A 137 14.59 -19.82 4.22
C GLU A 137 13.67 -19.33 5.33
N SER A 138 14.22 -19.17 6.54
CA SER A 138 13.52 -18.62 7.69
C SER A 138 14.37 -17.57 8.41
N LYS A 139 13.70 -16.62 9.07
CA LYS A 139 14.32 -15.64 9.97
C LYS A 139 13.37 -15.26 11.09
N GLN A 140 13.89 -14.74 12.17
CA GLN A 140 13.08 -14.18 13.25
C GLN A 140 12.74 -12.72 12.96
N ILE A 141 11.45 -12.36 13.07
CA ILE A 141 10.95 -10.99 13.02
C ILE A 141 10.17 -10.72 14.31
N GLY A 142 10.73 -9.91 15.19
CA GLY A 142 10.22 -9.76 16.56
C GLY A 142 10.21 -11.11 17.31
N ILE A 143 9.06 -11.53 17.77
CA ILE A 143 8.87 -12.83 18.45
C ILE A 143 8.44 -13.96 17.51
N TYR A 144 8.23 -13.66 16.22
CA TYR A 144 7.68 -14.61 15.26
C TYR A 144 8.78 -15.23 14.38
N MET A 145 8.68 -16.53 14.11
CA MET A 145 9.45 -17.19 13.07
C MET A 145 8.77 -16.90 11.72
N ALA A 146 9.49 -16.28 10.82
CA ALA A 146 9.00 -15.93 9.49
C ALA A 146 9.69 -16.78 8.42
N TYR A 147 8.92 -17.18 7.41
CA TYR A 147 9.35 -17.97 6.26
C TYR A 147 9.31 -17.13 4.99
N LYS A 148 10.29 -17.32 4.12
CA LYS A 148 10.42 -16.56 2.88
C LYS A 148 9.59 -17.17 1.76
N ALA A 149 8.88 -16.30 1.07
CA ALA A 149 8.19 -16.60 -0.18
C ALA A 149 8.54 -15.55 -1.23
N THR A 150 8.65 -15.95 -2.48
CA THR A 150 8.94 -15.07 -3.61
C THR A 150 7.89 -15.19 -4.70
N THR A 151 7.63 -14.09 -5.38
CA THR A 151 6.81 -14.05 -6.59
C THR A 151 7.31 -12.92 -7.49
N SER A 152 6.87 -12.90 -8.74
CA SER A 152 7.17 -11.80 -9.65
C SER A 152 5.91 -11.33 -10.35
N ARG A 153 5.89 -10.07 -10.76
CA ARG A 153 4.83 -9.50 -11.59
C ARG A 153 5.40 -8.49 -12.58
N GLU A 154 4.76 -8.39 -13.71
CA GLU A 154 5.06 -7.34 -14.68
C GLU A 154 4.29 -6.06 -14.31
N VAL A 155 4.99 -4.94 -14.29
CA VAL A 155 4.43 -3.61 -14.07
C VAL A 155 4.91 -2.67 -15.17
N PRO A 156 4.10 -1.69 -15.58
CA PRO A 156 4.57 -0.66 -16.50
C PRO A 156 5.74 0.11 -15.87
N GLU A 157 6.83 0.27 -16.60
CA GLU A 157 7.95 1.08 -16.17
C GLU A 157 7.50 2.54 -16.07
N GLN A 158 7.37 3.05 -14.85
CA GLN A 158 7.05 4.45 -14.62
C GLN A 158 8.35 5.25 -14.57
N VAL A 159 8.76 5.81 -15.70
CA VAL A 159 9.89 6.73 -15.73
C VAL A 159 9.40 8.10 -15.27
N PHE A 160 9.59 8.41 -13.99
CA PHE A 160 9.41 9.75 -13.47
C PHE A 160 10.65 10.60 -13.83
N GLN A 161 10.67 11.18 -15.00
CA GLN A 161 11.68 12.17 -15.34
C GLN A 161 11.25 13.55 -14.82
N PHE A 162 11.90 14.00 -13.75
CA PHE A 162 11.86 15.40 -13.33
C PHE A 162 12.80 16.24 -14.21
N GLY A 163 12.25 16.94 -15.19
CA GLY A 163 12.99 17.89 -16.03
C GLY A 163 13.16 17.44 -17.47
N ARG A 164 13.12 18.37 -18.38
CA ARG A 164 13.28 18.31 -19.85
C ARG A 164 12.67 17.08 -20.53
N GLN A 165 11.48 17.26 -21.06
CA GLN A 165 10.91 16.37 -22.07
C GLN A 165 11.86 16.27 -23.27
N SER A 166 12.27 15.07 -23.59
CA SER A 166 12.62 14.71 -24.97
C SER A 166 11.30 14.63 -25.75
N GLU A 167 11.17 15.43 -26.79
CA GLU A 167 9.96 15.58 -27.65
C GLU A 167 9.54 14.28 -28.37
N ASN A 168 10.17 13.14 -28.09
CA ASN A 168 9.96 11.87 -28.78
C ASN A 168 9.18 10.83 -27.98
N GLU A 169 8.37 11.23 -26.96
CA GLU A 169 7.69 10.25 -26.09
C GLU A 169 6.29 9.82 -26.52
N GLU A 170 5.71 10.41 -27.58
CA GLU A 170 4.35 10.05 -28.02
C GLU A 170 4.20 8.61 -28.55
N ASN A 171 5.30 7.88 -28.79
CA ASN A 171 5.29 6.53 -29.37
C ASN A 171 6.02 5.46 -28.54
N LYS A 172 6.47 5.74 -27.32
CA LYS A 172 7.05 4.68 -26.48
C LYS A 172 5.93 3.88 -25.82
N LYS A 173 5.59 2.72 -26.40
CA LYS A 173 4.89 1.63 -25.70
C LYS A 173 5.51 1.50 -24.30
N SER A 174 4.71 1.67 -23.26
CA SER A 174 5.17 1.54 -21.87
C SER A 174 5.96 0.24 -21.76
N LYS A 175 7.27 0.32 -21.54
CA LYS A 175 8.09 -0.87 -21.31
C LYS A 175 7.57 -1.52 -20.05
N MET A 176 7.37 -2.82 -20.09
CA MET A 176 7.04 -3.60 -18.92
C MET A 176 8.32 -3.95 -18.16
N LYS A 177 8.29 -3.81 -16.85
CA LYS A 177 9.37 -4.19 -15.94
C LYS A 177 8.89 -5.32 -15.06
N THR A 178 9.67 -6.39 -14.97
CA THR A 178 9.43 -7.46 -14.01
C THR A 178 9.90 -7.01 -12.62
N VAL A 179 8.99 -6.98 -11.66
CA VAL A 179 9.29 -6.68 -10.25
C VAL A 179 9.25 -7.98 -9.46
N ASN A 180 10.37 -8.31 -8.85
CA ASN A 180 10.44 -9.41 -7.90
C ASN A 180 9.92 -8.94 -6.53
N ILE A 181 9.06 -9.76 -5.94
CA ILE A 181 8.45 -9.50 -4.63
C ILE A 181 8.93 -10.58 -3.69
N ILE A 182 9.50 -10.17 -2.57
CA ILE A 182 9.93 -11.05 -1.49
C ILE A 182 9.03 -10.79 -0.30
N ALA A 183 8.38 -11.82 0.23
CA ALA A 183 7.57 -11.75 1.42
C ALA A 183 8.13 -12.67 2.52
N TRP A 184 8.04 -12.21 3.76
CA TRP A 184 8.29 -13.00 4.95
C TRP A 184 7.00 -13.09 5.74
N PHE A 185 6.47 -14.29 5.91
CA PHE A 185 5.20 -14.54 6.56
C PHE A 185 5.35 -15.51 7.73
N THR A 186 4.46 -15.41 8.70
CA THR A 186 4.43 -16.32 9.85
C THR A 186 3.15 -17.13 9.92
N PRO A 187 3.23 -18.48 9.95
CA PRO A 187 2.07 -19.33 10.17
C PRO A 187 1.52 -19.26 11.61
N GLN A 188 2.30 -18.70 12.54
CA GLN A 188 1.88 -18.53 13.94
C GLN A 188 0.65 -17.60 14.06
N ILE A 189 0.41 -16.78 13.03
CA ILE A 189 -0.80 -15.96 12.89
C ILE A 189 -1.51 -16.44 11.61
N PRO A 190 -2.48 -17.37 11.73
CA PRO A 190 -3.03 -18.10 10.57
C PRO A 190 -4.08 -17.28 9.82
N VAL A 191 -3.67 -16.13 9.28
CA VAL A 191 -4.50 -15.27 8.44
C VAL A 191 -3.79 -14.98 7.13
N SER A 192 -4.46 -15.27 6.00
CA SER A 192 -3.88 -15.15 4.65
C SER A 192 -3.86 -13.70 4.15
N THR A 193 -3.25 -12.80 4.91
CA THR A 193 -3.22 -11.36 4.61
C THR A 193 -1.85 -10.73 4.87
N GLY A 194 -1.71 -9.48 4.50
CA GLY A 194 -0.51 -8.66 4.69
C GLY A 194 -0.73 -7.23 4.21
N PRO A 195 0.33 -6.42 4.11
CA PRO A 195 0.23 -5.03 3.71
C PRO A 195 -0.42 -4.87 2.34
N HIS A 196 -1.30 -3.90 2.22
CA HIS A 196 -1.99 -3.53 1.00
C HIS A 196 -2.61 -4.75 0.26
N LYS A 197 -2.33 -4.96 -1.03
CA LYS A 197 -2.86 -6.08 -1.83
C LYS A 197 -2.10 -7.40 -1.65
N HIS A 198 -1.06 -7.44 -0.80
CA HIS A 198 -0.32 -8.66 -0.56
C HIS A 198 -1.09 -9.60 0.36
N GLY A 199 -1.04 -10.88 0.07
CA GLY A 199 -1.74 -11.96 0.76
C GLY A 199 -1.60 -13.28 0.01
N GLY A 200 -2.39 -14.29 0.40
CA GLY A 200 -2.38 -15.61 -0.27
C GLY A 200 -1.31 -16.57 0.26
N LEU A 201 -0.56 -16.18 1.29
CA LEU A 201 0.35 -17.07 2.03
C LEU A 201 -0.37 -17.68 3.25
N PRO A 202 0.05 -18.85 3.75
CA PRO A 202 -0.58 -19.50 4.90
C PRO A 202 -0.14 -18.85 6.22
N GLY A 203 -0.37 -17.55 6.37
CA GLY A 203 -0.02 -16.77 7.55
C GLY A 203 0.09 -15.28 7.26
N LEU A 204 0.23 -14.48 8.33
CA LEU A 204 0.39 -13.03 8.24
C LEU A 204 1.75 -12.68 7.62
N ILE A 205 1.73 -11.81 6.60
CA ILE A 205 2.96 -11.27 6.02
C ILE A 205 3.50 -10.19 6.95
N LEU A 206 4.68 -10.45 7.53
CA LEU A 206 5.36 -9.52 8.43
C LEU A 206 6.29 -8.56 7.69
N GLU A 207 6.84 -8.97 6.55
CA GLU A 207 7.68 -8.10 5.72
C GLU A 207 7.40 -8.38 4.25
N VAL A 208 7.35 -7.34 3.45
CA VAL A 208 7.32 -7.45 1.99
C VAL A 208 8.25 -6.42 1.38
N SER A 209 9.07 -6.88 0.45
CA SER A 209 9.97 -6.03 -0.34
C SER A 209 9.63 -6.18 -1.82
N ALA A 210 9.40 -5.06 -2.49
CA ALA A 210 9.11 -5.00 -3.90
C ALA A 210 9.78 -3.78 -4.50
N ASP A 211 10.62 -3.97 -5.51
CA ASP A 211 11.44 -2.91 -6.12
C ASP A 211 12.24 -2.13 -5.05
N ASN A 212 12.01 -0.85 -4.91
CA ASN A 212 12.69 0.02 -3.97
C ASN A 212 11.96 0.19 -2.62
N THR A 213 10.82 -0.47 -2.44
CA THR A 213 9.99 -0.31 -1.24
C THR A 213 10.02 -1.57 -0.39
N THR A 214 10.28 -1.39 0.90
CA THR A 214 10.16 -2.42 1.93
C THR A 214 9.13 -1.98 2.95
N VAL A 215 8.23 -2.89 3.30
CA VAL A 215 7.22 -2.74 4.35
C VAL A 215 7.50 -3.76 5.43
N LEU A 216 7.74 -3.31 6.65
CA LEU A 216 8.09 -4.16 7.78
C LEU A 216 7.07 -4.01 8.90
N CYS A 217 6.56 -5.12 9.43
CA CYS A 217 5.74 -5.15 10.62
C CYS A 217 6.60 -4.85 11.87
N THR A 218 6.19 -3.86 12.63
CA THR A 218 6.88 -3.42 13.85
C THR A 218 6.18 -3.91 15.11
N LYS A 219 4.87 -4.18 15.04
CA LYS A 219 4.07 -4.62 16.18
C LYS A 219 2.85 -5.41 15.70
N VAL A 220 2.50 -6.45 16.44
CA VAL A 220 1.22 -7.15 16.27
C VAL A 220 0.52 -7.21 17.63
N VAL A 221 -0.79 -6.94 17.62
CA VAL A 221 -1.67 -7.07 18.79
C VAL A 221 -2.76 -8.07 18.41
N MET A 222 -2.73 -9.23 19.04
CA MET A 222 -3.76 -10.26 18.85
C MET A 222 -4.87 -10.10 19.87
N ASN A 223 -6.11 -10.29 19.44
CA ASN A 223 -7.31 -10.28 20.27
C ASN A 223 -7.35 -9.09 21.26
N PRO A 224 -7.29 -7.83 20.76
CA PRO A 224 -7.39 -6.67 21.63
C PRO A 224 -8.75 -6.68 22.37
N ASN A 225 -8.81 -6.04 23.53
CA ASN A 225 -10.03 -6.01 24.37
C ASN A 225 -11.23 -5.40 23.60
N ASP A 226 -10.97 -4.41 22.77
CA ASP A 226 -12.00 -3.79 21.95
C ASP A 226 -12.18 -4.58 20.64
N ARG A 227 -13.44 -4.80 20.26
CA ARG A 227 -13.75 -5.43 18.97
C ARG A 227 -13.31 -4.55 17.81
N ILE A 228 -12.47 -5.09 16.92
CA ILE A 228 -12.00 -4.40 15.74
C ILE A 228 -13.15 -4.26 14.74
N LYS A 229 -13.43 -3.02 14.29
CA LYS A 229 -14.48 -2.73 13.32
C LYS A 229 -13.88 -2.68 11.90
N ILE A 230 -13.86 -3.81 11.22
CA ILE A 230 -13.45 -3.87 9.82
C ILE A 230 -14.69 -3.57 8.96
N LYS A 231 -14.74 -2.37 8.37
CA LYS A 231 -15.85 -1.95 7.50
C LYS A 231 -15.36 -1.68 6.11
N GLU A 232 -16.03 -2.28 5.12
CA GLU A 232 -15.77 -1.98 3.72
C GLU A 232 -16.11 -0.50 3.42
N PRO A 233 -15.18 0.27 2.80
CA PRO A 233 -15.46 1.63 2.37
C PRO A 233 -16.59 1.65 1.32
N ASN A 234 -17.49 2.64 1.41
CA ASN A 234 -18.66 2.71 0.53
C ASN A 234 -18.87 4.09 -0.13
N LYS A 235 -18.01 5.08 0.17
CA LYS A 235 -18.11 6.44 -0.37
C LYS A 235 -17.12 6.67 -1.49
N GLY A 236 -17.58 7.12 -2.65
CA GLY A 236 -16.77 7.45 -3.82
C GLY A 236 -17.37 6.96 -5.13
N THR A 237 -16.82 7.41 -6.25
CA THR A 237 -17.18 6.94 -7.59
C THR A 237 -16.65 5.52 -7.77
N LYS A 238 -17.57 4.57 -8.04
CA LYS A 238 -17.20 3.16 -8.25
C LYS A 238 -16.48 3.01 -9.59
N VAL A 239 -15.29 2.42 -9.56
CA VAL A 239 -14.47 2.13 -10.74
C VAL A 239 -13.72 0.82 -10.55
N THR A 240 -13.31 0.19 -11.64
CA THR A 240 -12.35 -0.91 -11.63
C THR A 240 -10.92 -0.37 -11.47
N GLN A 241 -9.97 -1.23 -11.14
CA GLN A 241 -8.55 -0.85 -11.08
C GLN A 241 -8.05 -0.27 -12.42
N ARG A 242 -8.47 -0.87 -13.54
CA ARG A 242 -8.10 -0.43 -14.89
C ARG A 242 -8.64 0.96 -15.22
N GLU A 243 -9.91 1.21 -14.92
CA GLU A 243 -10.54 2.52 -15.13
C GLU A 243 -9.85 3.61 -14.28
N TYR A 244 -9.58 3.32 -13.01
CA TYR A 244 -8.85 4.24 -12.15
C TYR A 244 -7.44 4.56 -12.67
N GLU A 245 -6.72 3.57 -13.17
CA GLU A 245 -5.40 3.77 -13.77
C GLU A 245 -5.46 4.66 -15.02
N GLN A 246 -6.51 4.52 -15.84
CA GLN A 246 -6.73 5.39 -16.97
C GLN A 246 -7.02 6.83 -16.54
N ILE A 247 -7.97 7.03 -15.60
CA ILE A 247 -8.28 8.35 -15.04
C ILE A 247 -7.01 9.02 -14.48
N ARG A 248 -6.18 8.25 -13.78
CA ARG A 248 -4.92 8.75 -13.23
C ARG A 248 -3.94 9.18 -14.31
N LYS A 249 -3.78 8.39 -15.38
CA LYS A 249 -2.92 8.71 -16.53
C LYS A 249 -3.36 10.00 -17.19
N ASP A 250 -4.64 10.11 -17.51
CA ASP A 250 -5.20 11.26 -18.21
C ASP A 250 -5.04 12.55 -17.38
N LYS A 251 -5.29 12.48 -16.08
CA LYS A 251 -5.14 13.63 -15.19
C LYS A 251 -3.69 14.08 -15.02
N ILE A 252 -2.76 13.14 -14.97
CA ILE A 252 -1.32 13.45 -14.91
C ILE A 252 -0.85 14.07 -16.25
N ALA A 253 -1.35 13.59 -17.39
CA ALA A 253 -1.04 14.17 -18.70
C ALA A 253 -1.55 15.62 -18.81
N GLU A 254 -2.83 15.86 -18.45
CA GLU A 254 -3.42 17.21 -18.38
C GLU A 254 -2.58 18.18 -17.54
N MET A 255 -2.16 17.73 -16.36
CA MET A 255 -1.31 18.53 -15.48
C MET A 255 0.04 18.88 -16.13
N ARG A 256 0.69 17.91 -16.77
CA ARG A 256 1.96 18.14 -17.46
C ARG A 256 1.83 19.21 -18.54
N GLU A 257 0.76 19.17 -19.33
CA GLU A 257 0.48 20.18 -20.34
C GLU A 257 0.28 21.58 -19.74
N MET A 258 -0.52 21.70 -18.68
CA MET A 258 -0.76 22.97 -17.99
C MET A 258 0.56 23.59 -17.47
N TYR A 259 1.41 22.79 -16.82
CA TYR A 259 2.70 23.26 -16.33
C TYR A 259 3.68 23.59 -17.44
N GLY A 260 3.65 22.87 -18.57
CA GLY A 260 4.46 23.12 -19.75
C GLY A 260 4.10 24.47 -20.41
N ARG A 261 2.80 24.77 -20.56
CA ARG A 261 2.32 26.05 -21.14
C ARG A 261 2.70 27.25 -20.29
N ASN A 262 2.60 27.16 -18.96
CA ASN A 262 2.98 28.26 -18.06
C ASN A 262 4.47 28.58 -18.11
N ARG A 263 5.36 27.60 -18.31
CA ARG A 263 6.79 27.85 -18.48
C ARG A 263 7.11 28.59 -19.79
N ARG A 264 6.39 28.29 -20.88
CA ARG A 264 6.57 28.99 -22.17
C ARG A 264 6.09 30.46 -22.11
N ARG A 265 5.07 30.77 -21.33
CA ARG A 265 4.58 32.15 -21.16
C ARG A 265 5.43 33.01 -20.21
N GLY A 266 6.07 32.40 -19.20
CA GLY A 266 6.93 33.12 -18.23
C GLY A 266 8.35 33.38 -18.73
N GLY A 267 8.81 32.77 -19.82
CA GLY A 267 10.16 32.95 -20.39
C GLY A 267 10.32 34.05 -21.42
N GLY A 268 9.24 34.75 -21.78
CA GLY A 268 9.23 35.72 -22.87
C GLY A 268 9.38 37.21 -22.50
N SER A 269 9.59 37.55 -21.22
CA SER A 269 9.66 38.96 -20.79
C SER A 269 11.04 39.35 -20.23
N GLY A 270 12.07 39.20 -21.01
CA GLY A 270 13.42 39.60 -20.58
C GLY A 270 14.42 39.74 -21.71
N ASN A 271 14.11 40.50 -22.76
CA ASN A 271 15.14 41.20 -23.55
C ASN A 271 14.51 42.12 -24.59
N ARG A 272 14.06 43.31 -24.15
CA ARG A 272 13.92 44.48 -25.00
C ARG A 272 14.28 45.70 -24.16
N SER A 273 15.54 46.06 -24.13
CA SER A 273 15.99 47.47 -24.13
C SER A 273 17.52 47.50 -24.29
N ARG A 274 17.88 47.98 -25.47
CA ARG A 274 19.08 48.73 -25.88
C ARG A 274 20.44 48.05 -25.69
#